data_7af6fbb45581414edaf20dd5192cacda
#
_entry.id   7af6fbb45581414edaf20dd5192cacda
#
_cell.length_a   1.000
_cell.length_b   1.000
_cell.length_c   1.000
_cell.angle_alpha   90.00
_cell.angle_beta   90.00
_cell.angle_gamma   90.00
#
_symmetry.space_group_name_H-M   'P 1'
#
loop_
_entity.id
_entity.type
_entity.pdbx_description
1 polymer ?
#
loop_
_entity_poly.entity_id
_entity_poly.type
_entity_poly.pdbx_seq_one_letter_code
_entity_poly.pdbx_strand_id
1 'polypeptide(L)'
;ALSLIIAHRLHHQGPHAEAIPWDEVSPRLREVMAEDAPGYGWPPSLYVVVEKILAFDEALPDDWATHGTSGYDALNRMNMLFVDGSSEAAFTAAYEELIDDATPYRETVLEKKRLIMDASLASELNVLSHQLERIALRDRRARDFTRSLLRTALREVIAAFPVYRSYITTGEVSAEDRQLVGRAVGRARRRNPLIGSTVFDFLTRVLVDRQEGMAPGTDAEPSQADFAGKV
;
A
#
# COMPACT_ATOMS: atom_id res chain seq x y z
N ALA A 1 18.88 -1.19 -9.11
CA ALA A 1 18.75 0.12 -9.78
C ALA A 1 19.65 1.18 -9.11
N LEU A 2 19.48 1.48 -7.81
CA LEU A 2 20.22 2.52 -7.11
C LEU A 2 21.74 2.29 -7.14
N SER A 3 22.20 1.05 -6.92
CA SER A 3 23.62 0.69 -6.97
C SER A 3 24.25 0.93 -8.33
N LEU A 4 23.51 0.68 -9.42
CA LEU A 4 23.97 0.99 -10.78
C LEU A 4 24.04 2.49 -11.04
N ILE A 5 23.14 3.28 -10.47
CA ILE A 5 23.17 4.74 -10.56
C ILE A 5 24.40 5.29 -9.83
N ILE A 6 24.68 4.76 -8.64
CA ILE A 6 25.87 5.13 -7.85
C ILE A 6 27.15 4.72 -8.60
N ALA A 7 27.21 3.47 -9.10
CA ALA A 7 28.35 2.98 -9.86
C ALA A 7 28.58 3.78 -11.15
N HIS A 8 27.51 4.15 -11.86
CA HIS A 8 27.57 5.04 -13.02
C HIS A 8 28.17 6.41 -12.64
N ARG A 9 27.70 7.00 -11.54
CA ARG A 9 28.19 8.30 -11.07
C ARG A 9 29.68 8.23 -10.68
N LEU A 10 30.06 7.20 -9.93
CA LEU A 10 31.47 6.99 -9.54
C LEU A 10 32.38 6.73 -10.75
N HIS A 11 31.91 5.98 -11.74
CA HIS A 11 32.60 5.74 -12.99
C HIS A 11 32.90 7.07 -13.72
N HIS A 12 31.87 7.91 -13.89
CA HIS A 12 32.05 9.21 -14.58
C HIS A 12 32.81 10.26 -13.81
N GLN A 13 32.95 10.11 -12.50
CA GLN A 13 33.75 11.03 -11.64
C GLN A 13 35.13 10.48 -11.29
N GLY A 14 35.43 9.24 -11.66
CA GLY A 14 36.69 8.57 -11.36
C GLY A 14 37.82 8.92 -12.36
N PRO A 15 39.07 8.67 -11.98
CA PRO A 15 40.23 8.94 -12.83
C PRO A 15 40.29 8.11 -14.11
N HIS A 16 39.43 7.10 -14.26
CA HIS A 16 39.35 6.20 -15.41
C HIS A 16 38.08 6.39 -16.24
N ALA A 17 37.32 7.46 -16.00
CA ALA A 17 36.06 7.73 -16.67
C ALA A 17 36.13 7.77 -18.20
N GLU A 18 37.28 8.16 -18.74
CA GLU A 18 37.50 8.23 -20.19
C GLU A 18 38.08 6.93 -20.79
N ALA A 19 38.59 6.02 -19.95
CA ALA A 19 39.34 4.85 -20.40
C ALA A 19 38.44 3.66 -20.82
N ILE A 20 37.28 3.51 -20.20
CA ILE A 20 36.35 2.40 -20.48
C ILE A 20 34.91 2.95 -20.56
N PRO A 21 34.21 2.80 -21.70
CA PRO A 21 32.86 3.24 -21.85
C PRO A 21 31.91 2.56 -20.84
N TRP A 22 30.91 3.29 -20.34
CA TRP A 22 29.95 2.77 -19.38
C TRP A 22 29.18 1.54 -19.91
N ASP A 23 28.91 1.50 -21.21
CA ASP A 23 28.21 0.40 -21.85
C ASP A 23 28.99 -0.93 -21.83
N GLU A 24 30.33 -0.87 -21.68
CA GLU A 24 31.14 -2.05 -21.48
C GLU A 24 31.22 -2.49 -20.01
N VAL A 25 31.14 -1.53 -19.09
CA VAL A 25 31.26 -1.78 -17.64
C VAL A 25 29.92 -2.24 -17.05
N SER A 26 28.81 -1.66 -17.49
CA SER A 26 27.51 -1.88 -16.86
C SER A 26 26.98 -3.33 -16.93
N PRO A 27 27.17 -4.11 -18.01
CA PRO A 27 26.75 -5.51 -18.04
C PRO A 27 27.54 -6.35 -17.03
N ARG A 28 28.87 -6.15 -16.97
CA ARG A 28 29.73 -6.91 -16.06
C ARG A 28 29.48 -6.58 -14.59
N LEU A 29 29.18 -5.32 -14.28
CA LEU A 29 28.73 -4.93 -12.94
C LEU A 29 27.41 -5.60 -12.56
N ARG A 30 26.47 -5.74 -13.50
CA ARG A 30 25.20 -6.44 -13.26
C ARG A 30 25.41 -7.91 -12.96
N GLU A 31 26.34 -8.59 -13.68
CA GLU A 31 26.68 -9.98 -13.43
C GLU A 31 27.30 -10.16 -12.03
N VAL A 32 28.32 -9.37 -11.70
CA VAL A 32 28.96 -9.42 -10.37
C VAL A 32 27.96 -9.11 -9.26
N MET A 33 27.10 -8.12 -9.45
CA MET A 33 26.05 -7.76 -8.49
C MET A 33 24.98 -8.84 -8.36
N ALA A 34 24.76 -9.67 -9.38
CA ALA A 34 23.84 -10.80 -9.32
C ALA A 34 24.48 -12.03 -8.65
N GLU A 35 25.80 -12.26 -8.85
CA GLU A 35 26.53 -13.38 -8.24
C GLU A 35 26.76 -13.20 -6.73
N ASP A 36 26.99 -11.95 -6.28
CA ASP A 36 27.23 -11.62 -4.87
C ASP A 36 25.94 -11.50 -4.02
N ALA A 37 24.79 -11.74 -4.60
CA ALA A 37 23.50 -11.54 -3.94
C ALA A 37 22.93 -12.87 -3.39
N PRO A 38 23.19 -13.25 -2.15
CA PRO A 38 22.51 -14.39 -1.53
C PRO A 38 21.05 -14.02 -1.28
N GLY A 39 20.19 -14.35 -2.24
CA GLY A 39 18.73 -14.30 -2.08
C GLY A 39 18.04 -12.94 -2.21
N TYR A 40 18.74 -11.82 -2.11
CA TYR A 40 18.13 -10.47 -2.08
C TYR A 40 18.43 -9.58 -3.28
N GLY A 41 19.21 -10.03 -4.27
CA GLY A 41 19.54 -9.25 -5.46
C GLY A 41 20.31 -7.93 -5.20
N TRP A 42 20.95 -7.79 -4.02
CA TRP A 42 21.68 -6.60 -3.59
C TRP A 42 23.14 -6.88 -3.28
N PRO A 43 24.06 -6.01 -3.70
CA PRO A 43 25.40 -6.09 -3.18
C PRO A 43 25.38 -5.75 -1.67
N PRO A 44 26.02 -6.56 -0.82
CA PRO A 44 26.10 -6.34 0.62
C PRO A 44 26.79 -5.02 1.00
N SER A 45 27.35 -4.32 0.03
CA SER A 45 28.05 -3.04 0.19
C SER A 45 27.14 -1.82 0.39
N LEU A 46 25.83 -1.93 0.12
CA LEU A 46 24.91 -0.81 0.27
C LEU A 46 23.84 -1.11 1.33
N TYR A 47 23.94 -0.42 2.46
CA TYR A 47 22.92 -0.51 3.51
C TYR A 47 21.74 0.40 3.19
N VAL A 48 20.58 -0.20 2.96
CA VAL A 48 19.32 0.52 2.65
C VAL A 48 18.26 0.12 3.65
N VAL A 49 17.57 1.10 4.21
CA VAL A 49 16.38 0.93 5.01
C VAL A 49 15.24 1.73 4.43
N VAL A 50 14.02 1.30 4.67
CA VAL A 50 12.81 2.02 4.26
C VAL A 50 12.13 2.65 5.46
N GLU A 51 11.62 3.86 5.30
CA GLU A 51 10.74 4.46 6.28
C GLU A 51 9.34 3.90 6.08
N LYS A 52 9.01 2.88 6.88
CA LYS A 52 7.70 2.25 6.88
C LYS A 52 7.34 1.84 8.31
N ILE A 53 6.20 2.34 8.77
CA ILE A 53 5.61 1.93 10.05
C ILE A 53 4.74 0.71 9.76
N LEU A 54 5.20 -0.46 10.20
CA LEU A 54 4.47 -1.71 10.01
C LEU A 54 3.31 -1.80 11.01
N ALA A 55 2.15 -2.28 10.55
CA ALA A 55 1.08 -2.72 11.42
C ALA A 55 1.48 -4.00 12.16
N PHE A 56 0.73 -4.39 13.19
CA PHE A 56 1.10 -5.50 14.08
C PHE A 56 1.34 -6.83 13.34
N ASP A 57 0.51 -7.12 12.34
CA ASP A 57 0.58 -8.36 11.53
C ASP A 57 1.20 -8.12 10.14
N GLU A 58 1.86 -6.99 9.93
CA GLU A 58 2.43 -6.62 8.64
C GLU A 58 3.92 -6.91 8.62
N ALA A 59 4.40 -7.57 7.56
CA ALA A 59 5.81 -7.77 7.28
C ALA A 59 6.24 -6.92 6.07
N LEU A 60 7.53 -6.63 5.98
CA LEU A 60 8.10 -6.13 4.73
C LEU A 60 8.08 -7.26 3.69
N PRO A 61 7.78 -6.97 2.41
CA PRO A 61 7.93 -7.95 1.36
C PRO A 61 9.38 -8.47 1.29
N ASP A 62 9.53 -9.79 1.20
CA ASP A 62 10.84 -10.45 1.19
C ASP A 62 11.65 -10.15 -0.08
N ASP A 63 10.99 -9.74 -1.16
CA ASP A 63 11.60 -9.34 -2.43
C ASP A 63 12.06 -7.88 -2.46
N TRP A 64 11.84 -7.14 -1.38
CA TRP A 64 12.36 -5.77 -1.29
C TRP A 64 13.85 -5.78 -1.01
N ALA A 65 14.59 -5.08 -1.86
CA ALA A 65 16.01 -4.90 -1.73
C ALA A 65 16.36 -3.92 -0.58
N THR A 66 16.05 -4.30 0.65
CA THR A 66 16.23 -3.49 1.87
C THR A 66 16.67 -4.34 3.05
N HIS A 67 17.38 -3.73 3.99
CA HIS A 67 17.82 -4.38 5.24
C HIS A 67 16.77 -4.28 6.35
N GLY A 68 15.65 -3.63 6.09
CA GLY A 68 14.57 -3.47 7.05
C GLY A 68 14.00 -2.05 7.08
N THR A 69 13.30 -1.74 8.17
CA THR A 69 12.74 -0.40 8.41
C THR A 69 13.76 0.54 9.05
N SER A 70 13.43 1.83 9.11
CA SER A 70 14.25 2.86 9.76
C SER A 70 14.23 2.79 11.30
N GLY A 71 13.68 1.72 11.90
CA GLY A 71 13.76 1.46 13.35
C GLY A 71 12.43 1.50 14.10
N TYR A 72 11.29 1.69 13.43
CA TYR A 72 9.98 1.70 14.10
C TYR A 72 9.67 0.38 14.82
N ASP A 73 10.07 -0.76 14.24
CA ASP A 73 9.87 -2.08 14.84
C ASP A 73 10.68 -2.25 16.12
N ALA A 74 11.94 -1.78 16.10
CA ALA A 74 12.80 -1.82 17.28
C ALA A 74 12.25 -0.89 18.37
N LEU A 75 11.79 0.30 18.01
CA LEU A 75 11.16 1.24 18.94
C LEU A 75 9.92 0.63 19.61
N ASN A 76 9.04 0.02 18.81
CA ASN A 76 7.84 -0.62 19.33
C ASN A 76 8.19 -1.77 20.29
N ARG A 77 9.16 -2.62 19.95
CA ARG A 77 9.60 -3.71 20.83
C ARG A 77 10.21 -3.20 22.14
N MET A 78 11.03 -2.14 22.08
CA MET A 78 11.60 -1.52 23.28
C MET A 78 10.51 -0.93 24.19
N ASN A 79 9.53 -0.22 23.62
CA ASN A 79 8.43 0.34 24.40
C ASN A 79 7.57 -0.76 25.03
N MET A 80 7.34 -1.87 24.34
CA MET A 80 6.55 -2.99 24.84
C MET A 80 7.20 -3.75 26.01
N LEU A 81 8.52 -3.62 26.22
CA LEU A 81 9.19 -4.20 27.40
C LEU A 81 8.64 -3.67 28.74
N PHE A 82 8.06 -2.48 28.73
CA PHE A 82 7.54 -1.80 29.93
C PHE A 82 6.01 -1.82 29.99
N VAL A 83 5.34 -2.57 29.10
CA VAL A 83 3.88 -2.66 29.05
C VAL A 83 3.43 -4.05 29.50
N ASP A 84 2.69 -4.08 30.60
CA ASP A 84 1.99 -5.29 31.03
C ASP A 84 0.62 -5.36 30.35
N GLY A 85 0.50 -6.20 29.33
CA GLY A 85 -0.74 -6.39 28.58
C GLY A 85 -1.91 -6.93 29.43
N SER A 86 -1.65 -7.55 30.58
CA SER A 86 -2.73 -8.00 31.47
C SER A 86 -3.49 -6.84 32.14
N SER A 87 -2.90 -5.65 32.15
CA SER A 87 -3.47 -4.42 32.71
C SER A 87 -4.31 -3.61 31.72
N GLU A 88 -4.46 -4.05 30.47
CA GLU A 88 -5.19 -3.32 29.41
C GLU A 88 -6.59 -2.87 29.86
N ALA A 89 -7.38 -3.79 30.45
CA ALA A 89 -8.75 -3.49 30.86
C ALA A 89 -8.82 -2.41 31.95
N ALA A 90 -7.89 -2.44 32.93
CA ALA A 90 -7.84 -1.45 34.01
C ALA A 90 -7.41 -0.07 33.50
N PHE A 91 -6.42 -0.02 32.60
CA PHE A 91 -5.99 1.23 31.97
C PHE A 91 -7.09 1.82 31.07
N THR A 92 -7.78 0.98 30.29
CA THR A 92 -8.88 1.42 29.46
C THR A 92 -10.00 2.04 30.28
N ALA A 93 -10.41 1.36 31.38
CA ALA A 93 -11.46 1.88 32.26
C ALA A 93 -11.08 3.23 32.89
N ALA A 94 -9.84 3.35 33.39
CA ALA A 94 -9.37 4.61 33.97
C ALA A 94 -9.28 5.73 32.91
N TYR A 95 -8.91 5.41 31.68
CA TYR A 95 -8.87 6.38 30.57
C TYR A 95 -10.28 6.83 30.17
N GLU A 96 -11.21 5.90 30.01
CA GLU A 96 -12.62 6.18 29.66
C GLU A 96 -13.29 7.07 30.75
N GLU A 97 -13.02 6.79 32.03
CA GLU A 97 -13.50 7.63 33.13
C GLU A 97 -12.90 9.05 33.07
N LEU A 98 -11.60 9.16 32.77
CA LEU A 98 -10.91 10.45 32.70
C LEU A 98 -11.43 11.35 31.57
N ILE A 99 -11.71 10.76 30.39
CA ILE A 99 -12.13 11.55 29.21
C ILE A 99 -13.66 11.61 29.04
N ASP A 100 -14.40 10.91 29.88
CA ASP A 100 -15.87 10.77 29.79
C ASP A 100 -16.32 10.27 28.39
N ASP A 101 -15.56 9.34 27.81
CA ASP A 101 -15.83 8.76 26.50
C ASP A 101 -15.39 7.29 26.45
N ALA A 102 -16.34 6.39 26.21
CA ALA A 102 -16.13 4.96 26.08
C ALA A 102 -16.10 4.49 24.61
N THR A 103 -15.87 5.41 23.66
CA THR A 103 -15.77 5.07 22.25
C THR A 103 -14.56 4.16 22.00
N PRO A 104 -14.76 2.93 21.48
CA PRO A 104 -13.63 2.04 21.21
C PRO A 104 -12.62 2.66 20.26
N TYR A 105 -11.33 2.50 20.55
CA TYR A 105 -10.23 3.05 19.74
C TYR A 105 -10.40 2.78 18.23
N ARG A 106 -10.86 1.57 17.86
CA ARG A 106 -11.10 1.21 16.46
C ARG A 106 -12.17 2.06 15.77
N GLU A 107 -13.18 2.50 16.51
CA GLU A 107 -14.21 3.40 15.97
C GLU A 107 -13.65 4.80 15.80
N THR A 108 -12.90 5.28 16.78
CA THR A 108 -12.20 6.58 16.70
C THR A 108 -11.27 6.61 15.48
N VAL A 109 -10.46 5.56 15.26
CA VAL A 109 -9.58 5.48 14.08
C VAL A 109 -10.39 5.57 12.78
N LEU A 110 -11.49 4.85 12.69
CA LEU A 110 -12.34 4.83 11.50
C LEU A 110 -12.97 6.21 11.22
N GLU A 111 -13.47 6.85 12.27
CA GLU A 111 -14.02 8.20 12.20
C GLU A 111 -12.96 9.21 11.73
N LYS A 112 -11.76 9.18 12.33
CA LYS A 112 -10.69 10.10 11.96
C LYS A 112 -10.16 9.86 10.54
N LYS A 113 -10.08 8.62 10.08
CA LYS A 113 -9.77 8.32 8.68
C LYS A 113 -10.82 8.91 7.73
N ARG A 114 -12.12 8.79 8.03
CA ARG A 114 -13.18 9.41 7.23
C ARG A 114 -13.07 10.93 7.24
N LEU A 115 -12.85 11.52 8.40
CA LEU A 115 -12.70 12.97 8.54
C LEU A 115 -11.56 13.50 7.66
N ILE A 116 -10.39 12.88 7.69
CA ILE A 116 -9.24 13.28 6.88
C ILE A 116 -9.54 13.14 5.38
N MET A 117 -10.21 12.06 4.96
CA MET A 117 -10.61 11.89 3.56
C MET A 117 -11.64 12.91 3.09
N ASP A 118 -12.54 13.35 3.98
CA ASP A 118 -13.57 14.33 3.62
C ASP A 118 -13.03 15.78 3.69
N ALA A 119 -12.03 16.06 4.54
CA ALA A 119 -11.45 17.39 4.71
C ALA A 119 -10.19 17.59 3.84
N SER A 120 -9.12 16.86 4.15
CA SER A 120 -7.79 17.13 3.60
C SER A 120 -7.51 16.36 2.30
N LEU A 121 -8.12 15.17 2.11
CA LEU A 121 -7.91 14.29 0.95
C LEU A 121 -9.14 14.23 0.03
N ALA A 122 -10.01 15.25 0.10
CA ALA A 122 -11.23 15.28 -0.69
C ALA A 122 -10.95 15.30 -2.20
N SER A 123 -9.89 15.99 -2.62
CA SER A 123 -9.45 16.08 -4.02
C SER A 123 -8.99 14.72 -4.53
N GLU A 124 -8.16 14.03 -3.78
CA GLU A 124 -7.61 12.71 -4.10
C GLU A 124 -8.74 11.68 -4.20
N LEU A 125 -9.64 11.68 -3.22
CA LEU A 125 -10.80 10.80 -3.23
C LEU A 125 -11.73 11.08 -4.43
N ASN A 126 -11.89 12.33 -4.83
CA ASN A 126 -12.66 12.70 -6.02
C ASN A 126 -11.98 12.21 -7.31
N VAL A 127 -10.65 12.36 -7.42
CA VAL A 127 -9.90 11.84 -8.57
C VAL A 127 -10.03 10.33 -8.67
N LEU A 128 -9.85 9.60 -7.56
CA LEU A 128 -10.03 8.14 -7.51
C LEU A 128 -11.46 7.75 -7.86
N SER A 129 -12.46 8.47 -7.35
CA SER A 129 -13.88 8.19 -7.65
C SER A 129 -14.20 8.37 -9.12
N HIS A 130 -13.62 9.37 -9.77
CA HIS A 130 -13.77 9.60 -11.22
C HIS A 130 -13.09 8.49 -12.03
N GLN A 131 -11.89 8.06 -11.63
CA GLN A 131 -11.21 6.93 -12.28
C GLN A 131 -12.04 5.64 -12.14
N LEU A 132 -12.58 5.39 -10.95
CA LEU A 132 -13.43 4.23 -10.68
C LEU A 132 -14.74 4.24 -11.49
N GLU A 133 -15.36 5.41 -11.66
CA GLU A 133 -16.55 5.60 -12.53
C GLU A 133 -16.22 5.24 -13.98
N ARG A 134 -15.07 5.68 -14.50
CA ARG A 134 -14.64 5.34 -15.87
C ARG A 134 -14.42 3.83 -16.05
N ILE A 135 -13.91 3.14 -15.02
CA ILE A 135 -13.79 1.67 -15.03
C ILE A 135 -15.19 1.04 -15.00
N ALA A 136 -16.10 1.55 -14.15
CA ALA A 136 -17.46 1.04 -14.03
C ALA A 136 -18.27 1.15 -15.32
N LEU A 137 -18.13 2.26 -16.06
CA LEU A 137 -18.81 2.48 -17.35
C LEU A 137 -18.48 1.42 -18.42
N ARG A 138 -17.34 0.74 -18.29
CA ARG A 138 -16.91 -0.34 -19.19
C ARG A 138 -17.41 -1.73 -18.74
N ASP A 139 -17.81 -1.87 -17.48
CA ASP A 139 -18.36 -3.12 -16.94
C ASP A 139 -19.89 -3.10 -17.05
N ARG A 140 -20.47 -4.01 -17.85
CA ARG A 140 -21.94 -4.15 -18.02
C ARG A 140 -22.70 -4.32 -16.70
N ARG A 141 -22.03 -4.82 -15.65
CA ARG A 141 -22.62 -5.05 -14.33
C ARG A 141 -22.49 -3.86 -13.38
N ALA A 142 -21.66 -2.86 -13.74
CA ALA A 142 -21.33 -1.73 -12.88
C ALA A 142 -21.63 -0.36 -13.50
N ARG A 143 -21.93 -0.28 -14.80
CA ARG A 143 -22.14 0.98 -15.52
C ARG A 143 -23.26 1.87 -14.96
N ASP A 144 -24.19 1.28 -14.20
CA ASP A 144 -25.31 2.00 -13.60
C ASP A 144 -24.96 2.56 -12.20
N PHE A 145 -23.76 2.28 -11.68
CA PHE A 145 -23.32 2.85 -10.41
C PHE A 145 -22.99 4.33 -10.58
N THR A 146 -23.61 5.16 -9.74
CA THR A 146 -23.30 6.59 -9.75
C THR A 146 -21.94 6.86 -9.12
N ARG A 147 -21.25 7.94 -9.58
CA ARG A 147 -19.99 8.35 -8.98
C ARG A 147 -20.08 8.61 -7.47
N SER A 148 -21.18 9.19 -7.00
CA SER A 148 -21.41 9.43 -5.58
C SER A 148 -21.45 8.12 -4.76
N LEU A 149 -22.11 7.09 -5.28
CA LEU A 149 -22.17 5.77 -4.68
C LEU A 149 -20.79 5.11 -4.64
N LEU A 150 -20.07 5.16 -5.76
CA LEU A 150 -18.71 4.63 -5.87
C LEU A 150 -17.74 5.36 -4.92
N ARG A 151 -17.85 6.70 -4.83
CA ARG A 151 -17.05 7.52 -3.90
C ARG A 151 -17.29 7.10 -2.45
N THR A 152 -18.55 6.94 -2.08
CA THR A 152 -18.91 6.54 -0.71
C THR A 152 -18.36 5.15 -0.38
N ALA A 153 -18.58 4.17 -1.27
CA ALA A 153 -18.09 2.81 -1.07
C ALA A 153 -16.55 2.75 -1.01
N LEU A 154 -15.86 3.48 -1.89
CA LEU A 154 -14.41 3.57 -1.91
C LEU A 154 -13.87 4.17 -0.60
N ARG A 155 -14.45 5.30 -0.13
CA ARG A 155 -14.10 5.93 1.14
C ARG A 155 -14.22 4.94 2.31
N GLU A 156 -15.29 4.16 2.35
CA GLU A 156 -15.50 3.17 3.41
C GLU A 156 -14.49 2.02 3.35
N VAL A 157 -14.10 1.59 2.16
CA VAL A 157 -13.05 0.57 1.98
C VAL A 157 -11.69 1.10 2.43
N ILE A 158 -11.31 2.31 2.02
CA ILE A 158 -10.06 2.94 2.44
C ILE A 158 -10.03 3.15 3.96
N ALA A 159 -11.13 3.64 4.56
CA ALA A 159 -11.23 3.80 6.01
C ALA A 159 -11.06 2.46 6.76
N ALA A 160 -11.60 1.38 6.22
CA ALA A 160 -11.52 0.04 6.81
C ALA A 160 -10.20 -0.70 6.52
N PHE A 161 -9.30 -0.11 5.72
CA PHE A 161 -8.04 -0.76 5.33
C PHE A 161 -7.14 -0.97 6.56
N PRO A 162 -6.64 -2.20 6.79
CA PRO A 162 -5.96 -2.53 8.05
C PRO A 162 -4.50 -2.06 8.12
N VAL A 163 -3.88 -1.76 6.96
CA VAL A 163 -2.52 -1.26 6.82
C VAL A 163 -2.51 0.08 6.11
N TYR A 164 -1.37 0.77 6.06
CA TYR A 164 -1.27 2.07 5.39
C TYR A 164 -1.58 1.97 3.89
N ARG A 165 -1.00 0.98 3.19
CA ARG A 165 -1.28 0.70 1.78
C ARG A 165 -0.96 -0.75 1.42
N SER A 166 -1.55 -1.25 0.35
CA SER A 166 -1.07 -2.42 -0.38
C SER A 166 0.05 -2.02 -1.36
N TYR A 167 0.82 -2.99 -1.83
CA TYR A 167 1.84 -2.77 -2.86
C TYR A 167 1.48 -3.50 -4.15
N ILE A 168 0.20 -3.61 -4.43
CA ILE A 168 -0.32 -4.17 -5.67
C ILE A 168 0.18 -3.33 -6.84
N THR A 169 0.93 -3.96 -7.73
CA THR A 169 1.50 -3.35 -8.95
C THR A 169 0.89 -4.01 -10.18
N THR A 170 1.52 -3.84 -11.35
CA THR A 170 1.11 -4.48 -12.60
C THR A 170 1.34 -6.00 -12.64
N GLY A 171 2.10 -6.59 -11.69
CA GLY A 171 2.34 -8.02 -11.53
C GLY A 171 1.13 -8.81 -10.98
N GLU A 172 1.33 -10.03 -10.55
CA GLU A 172 0.32 -10.83 -9.85
C GLU A 172 -0.03 -10.23 -8.50
N VAL A 173 -1.30 -10.34 -8.10
CA VAL A 173 -1.75 -9.95 -6.76
C VAL A 173 -1.43 -11.08 -5.80
N SER A 174 -0.66 -10.81 -4.75
CA SER A 174 -0.29 -11.80 -3.75
C SER A 174 -1.51 -12.34 -2.97
N ALA A 175 -1.35 -13.48 -2.32
CA ALA A 175 -2.40 -14.03 -1.45
C ALA A 175 -2.66 -13.10 -0.25
N GLU A 176 -1.62 -12.47 0.26
CA GLU A 176 -1.66 -11.51 1.37
C GLU A 176 -2.45 -10.26 0.98
N ASP A 177 -2.20 -9.68 -0.21
CA ASP A 177 -2.94 -8.52 -0.71
C ASP A 177 -4.42 -8.85 -0.92
N ARG A 178 -4.74 -10.04 -1.47
CA ARG A 178 -6.14 -10.49 -1.60
C ARG A 178 -6.83 -10.58 -0.25
N GLN A 179 -6.14 -11.06 0.77
CA GLN A 179 -6.69 -11.12 2.13
C GLN A 179 -6.85 -9.71 2.74
N LEU A 180 -5.88 -8.80 2.54
CA LEU A 180 -5.96 -7.42 3.01
C LEU A 180 -7.18 -6.71 2.43
N VAL A 181 -7.31 -6.72 1.11
CA VAL A 181 -8.46 -6.13 0.40
C VAL A 181 -9.77 -6.80 0.82
N GLY A 182 -9.79 -8.13 0.89
CA GLY A 182 -10.99 -8.88 1.32
C GLY A 182 -11.44 -8.51 2.74
N ARG A 183 -10.50 -8.32 3.67
CA ARG A 183 -10.80 -7.85 5.04
C ARG A 183 -11.34 -6.42 5.04
N ALA A 184 -10.74 -5.51 4.27
CA ALA A 184 -11.19 -4.12 4.18
C ALA A 184 -12.59 -4.02 3.58
N VAL A 185 -12.83 -4.66 2.43
CA VAL A 185 -14.14 -4.69 1.76
C VAL A 185 -15.20 -5.35 2.65
N GLY A 186 -14.87 -6.48 3.28
CA GLY A 186 -15.79 -7.15 4.19
C GLY A 186 -16.19 -6.31 5.40
N ARG A 187 -15.26 -5.53 5.97
CA ARG A 187 -15.54 -4.58 7.06
C ARG A 187 -16.41 -3.43 6.58
N ALA A 188 -16.07 -2.83 5.44
CA ALA A 188 -16.83 -1.73 4.84
C ALA A 188 -18.28 -2.16 4.54
N ARG A 189 -18.48 -3.32 3.92
CA ARG A 189 -19.81 -3.90 3.61
C ARG A 189 -20.67 -4.07 4.86
N ARG A 190 -20.13 -4.69 5.92
CA ARG A 190 -20.88 -4.90 7.17
C ARG A 190 -21.32 -3.61 7.84
N ARG A 191 -20.52 -2.54 7.72
CA ARG A 191 -20.83 -1.23 8.33
C ARG A 191 -21.77 -0.38 7.50
N ASN A 192 -21.95 -0.70 6.23
CA ASN A 192 -22.74 0.08 5.29
C ASN A 192 -23.78 -0.79 4.59
N PRO A 193 -24.77 -1.34 5.32
CA PRO A 193 -25.75 -2.26 4.74
C PRO A 193 -26.67 -1.61 3.69
N LEU A 194 -26.77 -0.28 3.68
CA LEU A 194 -27.53 0.47 2.69
C LEU A 194 -26.79 0.58 1.33
N ILE A 195 -25.50 0.34 1.30
CA ILE A 195 -24.75 0.23 0.05
C ILE A 195 -24.91 -1.19 -0.47
N GLY A 196 -25.44 -1.33 -1.68
CA GLY A 196 -25.66 -2.64 -2.29
C GLY A 196 -24.36 -3.49 -2.34
N SER A 197 -24.48 -4.78 -2.05
CA SER A 197 -23.32 -5.71 -2.05
C SER A 197 -22.60 -5.74 -3.38
N THR A 198 -23.31 -5.55 -4.49
CA THR A 198 -22.78 -5.53 -5.86
C THR A 198 -21.72 -4.44 -6.08
N VAL A 199 -21.82 -3.30 -5.38
CA VAL A 199 -20.81 -2.22 -5.44
C VAL A 199 -19.52 -2.68 -4.79
N PHE A 200 -19.59 -3.35 -3.64
CA PHE A 200 -18.42 -3.90 -2.96
C PHE A 200 -17.81 -5.08 -3.74
N ASP A 201 -18.62 -5.90 -4.39
CA ASP A 201 -18.13 -6.96 -5.27
C ASP A 201 -17.40 -6.38 -6.49
N PHE A 202 -17.89 -5.27 -7.05
CA PHE A 202 -17.20 -4.53 -8.10
C PHE A 202 -15.86 -3.98 -7.62
N LEU A 203 -15.82 -3.33 -6.44
CA LEU A 203 -14.57 -2.84 -5.85
C LEU A 203 -13.55 -3.96 -5.65
N THR A 204 -13.98 -5.13 -5.15
CA THR A 204 -13.09 -6.28 -5.00
C THR A 204 -12.48 -6.68 -6.34
N ARG A 205 -13.31 -6.81 -7.39
CA ARG A 205 -12.80 -7.16 -8.72
C ARG A 205 -11.80 -6.13 -9.24
N VAL A 206 -12.08 -4.85 -9.08
CA VAL A 206 -11.19 -3.78 -9.55
C VAL A 206 -9.85 -3.78 -8.81
N LEU A 207 -9.85 -4.09 -7.51
CA LEU A 207 -8.66 -4.03 -6.67
C LEU A 207 -7.79 -5.29 -6.79
N VAL A 208 -8.39 -6.48 -6.94
CA VAL A 208 -7.64 -7.74 -6.85
C VAL A 208 -7.84 -8.70 -8.02
N ASP A 209 -8.97 -8.61 -8.76
CA ASP A 209 -9.22 -9.51 -9.87
C ASP A 209 -8.90 -8.81 -11.19
N ARG A 210 -7.74 -9.13 -11.73
CA ARG A 210 -7.36 -8.64 -13.06
C ARG A 210 -8.14 -9.41 -14.10
N GLN A 211 -8.90 -8.72 -14.92
CA GLN A 211 -9.43 -9.30 -16.14
C GLN A 211 -8.27 -9.40 -17.15
N GLU A 212 -7.79 -10.61 -17.39
CA GLU A 212 -7.00 -10.93 -18.57
C GLU A 212 -7.83 -10.53 -19.80
N GLY A 213 -7.37 -9.55 -20.57
CA GLY A 213 -8.01 -9.18 -21.83
C GLY A 213 -8.52 -7.76 -21.96
N MET A 214 -8.45 -6.91 -20.94
CA MET A 214 -8.65 -5.48 -21.13
C MET A 214 -7.36 -4.89 -21.66
N ALA A 215 -7.33 -4.59 -22.95
CA ALA A 215 -6.19 -3.94 -23.61
C ALA A 215 -5.71 -2.74 -22.77
N PRO A 216 -4.38 -2.50 -22.68
CA PRO A 216 -3.87 -1.29 -22.06
C PRO A 216 -4.60 -0.12 -22.72
N GLY A 217 -5.28 0.68 -21.89
CA GLY A 217 -5.92 1.89 -22.35
C GLY A 217 -4.89 2.76 -23.08
N THR A 218 -5.30 3.51 -24.07
CA THR A 218 -4.47 4.56 -24.65
C THR A 218 -3.91 5.42 -23.51
N ASP A 219 -2.72 5.96 -23.62
CA ASP A 219 -1.94 6.68 -22.58
C ASP A 219 -2.72 7.70 -21.72
N ALA A 220 -3.96 8.00 -22.06
CA ALA A 220 -4.86 8.91 -21.35
C ALA A 220 -5.86 8.24 -20.40
N GLU A 221 -5.91 6.90 -20.29
CA GLU A 221 -6.98 6.21 -19.55
C GLU A 221 -6.46 5.29 -18.43
N PRO A 222 -6.95 5.46 -17.17
CA PRO A 222 -6.50 4.65 -16.05
C PRO A 222 -6.88 3.18 -16.26
N SER A 223 -5.90 2.29 -16.16
CA SER A 223 -6.13 0.85 -16.07
C SER A 223 -6.61 0.46 -14.67
N GLN A 224 -7.17 -0.75 -14.52
CA GLN A 224 -7.49 -1.28 -13.18
C GLN A 224 -6.24 -1.42 -12.31
N ALA A 225 -5.11 -1.79 -12.91
CA ALA A 225 -3.84 -1.92 -12.20
C ALA A 225 -3.34 -0.56 -11.68
N ASP A 226 -3.42 0.50 -12.51
CA ASP A 226 -3.05 1.85 -12.09
C ASP A 226 -3.96 2.37 -10.98
N PHE A 227 -5.24 2.01 -11.01
CA PHE A 227 -6.19 2.37 -9.97
C PHE A 227 -5.88 1.64 -8.66
N ALA A 228 -5.68 0.32 -8.69
CA ALA A 228 -5.38 -0.49 -7.51
C ALA A 228 -4.09 -0.04 -6.80
N GLY A 229 -3.07 0.36 -7.56
CA GLY A 229 -1.83 0.90 -7.00
C GLY A 229 -1.94 2.29 -6.34
N LYS A 230 -3.07 2.98 -6.51
CA LYS A 230 -3.32 4.31 -5.93
C LYS A 230 -4.22 4.27 -4.69
N VAL A 231 -4.97 3.19 -4.50
CA VAL A 231 -5.85 2.95 -3.35
C VAL A 231 -5.10 2.29 -2.21
#